data_b86679c81cddb3c7a578cb00a6285dc5
#
_entry.id   b86679c81cddb3c7a578cb00a6285dc5
#
_cell.length_a   1.000
_cell.length_b   1.000
_cell.length_c   1.000
_cell.angle_alpha   90.00
_cell.angle_beta   90.00
_cell.angle_gamma   90.00
#
_symmetry.space_group_name_H-M   'P 1'
#
loop_
_entity.id
_entity.type
_entity.pdbx_description
1 polymer ?
#
loop_
_entity_poly.entity_id
_entity_poly.type
_entity_poly.pdbx_seq_one_letter_code
_entity_poly.pdbx_strand_id
1 'polypeptide(L)'
;FMPDNYRKLALDFDGDGKRDIMNNAADAIGSVANFLSSEDGNKRGWDKDGFIAIPAEAKRKNKNIKSSFKLVPYKELDIIYDGNNYDFTNEYIQISLFPSNEEKDEFWIGDKNLYAITRYNPSSKYAMSVFLLSEELKN
;
A
#
# COMPACT_ATOMS: atom_id res chain seq x y z
N PHE A 1 -13.43 3.67 5.71
CA PHE A 1 -13.79 2.31 6.13
C PHE A 1 -15.21 2.00 5.62
N MET A 2 -15.29 1.15 4.61
CA MET A 2 -16.57 0.84 3.95
C MET A 2 -17.49 0.02 4.87
N PRO A 3 -18.84 0.09 4.69
CA PRO A 3 -19.77 -0.60 5.60
C PRO A 3 -19.50 -2.09 5.80
N ASP A 4 -19.14 -2.82 4.75
CA ASP A 4 -18.83 -4.25 4.89
C ASP A 4 -17.59 -4.48 5.73
N ASN A 5 -16.58 -3.62 5.59
CA ASN A 5 -15.37 -3.68 6.40
C ASN A 5 -15.66 -3.32 7.85
N TYR A 6 -16.58 -2.39 8.09
CA TYR A 6 -17.02 -2.07 9.43
C TYR A 6 -17.60 -3.29 10.14
N ARG A 7 -18.49 -4.01 9.45
CA ARG A 7 -19.14 -5.20 10.05
C ARG A 7 -18.16 -6.30 10.38
N LYS A 8 -17.17 -6.53 9.51
CA LYS A 8 -16.23 -7.66 9.62
C LYS A 8 -14.99 -7.34 10.42
N LEU A 9 -14.47 -6.12 10.31
CA LEU A 9 -13.10 -5.78 10.71
C LEU A 9 -13.01 -4.67 11.74
N ALA A 10 -14.09 -3.91 11.99
CA ALA A 10 -14.07 -2.89 13.04
C ALA A 10 -13.92 -3.53 14.41
N LEU A 11 -13.11 -2.94 15.26
CA LEU A 11 -12.78 -3.46 16.58
C LEU A 11 -13.13 -2.46 17.68
N ASP A 12 -13.52 -3.00 18.84
CA ASP A 12 -13.52 -2.28 20.11
C ASP A 12 -12.13 -2.44 20.72
N PHE A 13 -11.19 -1.64 20.25
CA PHE A 13 -9.78 -1.80 20.59
C PHE A 13 -9.46 -1.40 22.02
N ASP A 14 -10.15 -0.40 22.57
CA ASP A 14 -9.95 0.04 23.96
C ASP A 14 -10.84 -0.68 24.98
N GLY A 15 -11.73 -1.55 24.52
CA GLY A 15 -12.54 -2.39 25.42
C GLY A 15 -13.68 -1.66 26.13
N ASP A 16 -14.15 -0.51 25.62
CA ASP A 16 -15.23 0.26 26.24
C ASP A 16 -16.65 -0.29 25.97
N GLY A 17 -16.75 -1.39 25.20
CA GLY A 17 -18.01 -2.01 24.83
C GLY A 17 -18.62 -1.50 23.53
N LYS A 18 -17.97 -0.58 22.84
CA LYS A 18 -18.45 0.02 21.58
C LYS A 18 -17.37 0.01 20.51
N ARG A 19 -17.76 -0.35 19.28
CA ARG A 19 -16.89 -0.25 18.10
C ARG A 19 -17.16 1.08 17.42
N ASP A 20 -16.47 2.14 17.84
CA ASP A 20 -16.71 3.49 17.37
C ASP A 20 -15.53 4.02 16.57
N ILE A 21 -15.48 3.72 15.27
CA ILE A 21 -14.41 4.18 14.38
C ILE A 21 -14.52 5.66 14.02
N MET A 22 -15.67 6.29 14.30
CA MET A 22 -15.90 7.69 13.95
C MET A 22 -15.37 8.66 15.02
N ASN A 23 -15.51 8.30 16.29
CA ASN A 23 -15.20 9.22 17.40
C ASN A 23 -14.18 8.68 18.38
N ASN A 24 -13.73 7.44 18.22
CA ASN A 24 -12.75 6.79 19.09
C ASN A 24 -11.49 6.44 18.29
N ALA A 25 -10.40 7.19 18.54
CA ALA A 25 -9.15 7.01 17.82
C ALA A 25 -8.57 5.61 18.00
N ALA A 26 -8.67 5.01 19.19
CA ALA A 26 -8.16 3.66 19.45
C ALA A 26 -8.90 2.63 18.60
N ASP A 27 -10.22 2.72 18.52
CA ASP A 27 -11.04 1.81 17.70
C ASP A 27 -10.73 2.00 16.20
N ALA A 28 -10.56 3.24 15.75
CA ALA A 28 -10.22 3.55 14.36
C ALA A 28 -8.85 2.96 13.99
N ILE A 29 -7.82 3.19 14.79
CA ILE A 29 -6.46 2.69 14.53
C ILE A 29 -6.45 1.16 14.56
N GLY A 30 -7.05 0.53 15.58
CA GLY A 30 -7.11 -0.91 15.69
C GLY A 30 -7.88 -1.55 14.54
N SER A 31 -8.97 -0.93 14.09
CA SER A 31 -9.79 -1.43 12.99
C SER A 31 -9.04 -1.36 11.66
N VAL A 32 -8.30 -0.28 11.38
CA VAL A 32 -7.47 -0.18 10.18
C VAL A 32 -6.34 -1.22 10.22
N ALA A 33 -5.69 -1.40 11.37
CA ALA A 33 -4.66 -2.42 11.52
C ALA A 33 -5.23 -3.83 11.27
N ASN A 34 -6.43 -4.11 11.78
CA ASN A 34 -7.11 -5.37 11.55
C ASN A 34 -7.42 -5.57 10.05
N PHE A 35 -7.87 -4.52 9.37
CA PHE A 35 -8.10 -4.57 7.92
C PHE A 35 -6.82 -4.92 7.18
N LEU A 36 -5.71 -4.25 7.48
CA LEU A 36 -4.44 -4.45 6.78
C LEU A 36 -3.86 -5.85 7.03
N SER A 37 -4.05 -6.40 8.22
CA SER A 37 -3.53 -7.73 8.57
C SER A 37 -4.41 -8.88 8.11
N SER A 38 -5.64 -8.60 7.66
CA SER A 38 -6.61 -9.61 7.27
C SER A 38 -6.27 -10.28 5.94
N GLU A 39 -6.43 -11.60 5.88
CA GLU A 39 -6.20 -12.40 4.66
C GLU A 39 -7.50 -12.92 4.03
N ASP A 40 -8.65 -12.38 4.36
CA ASP A 40 -9.99 -12.88 4.02
C ASP A 40 -10.29 -12.92 2.50
N GLY A 41 -9.51 -13.66 1.73
CA GLY A 41 -9.71 -13.85 0.29
C GLY A 41 -9.17 -12.73 -0.59
N ASN A 42 -8.70 -11.64 -0.02
CA ASN A 42 -8.19 -10.48 -0.76
C ASN A 42 -6.67 -10.35 -0.72
N LYS A 43 -5.96 -11.30 -0.15
CA LYS A 43 -4.49 -11.33 -0.05
C LYS A 43 -3.92 -10.08 0.63
N ARG A 44 -4.65 -9.54 1.61
CA ARG A 44 -4.19 -8.32 2.29
C ARG A 44 -3.10 -8.55 3.32
N GLY A 45 -3.00 -9.74 3.90
CA GLY A 45 -2.13 -10.04 5.03
C GLY A 45 -0.80 -9.28 5.04
N TRP A 46 -0.52 -8.61 6.15
CA TRP A 46 0.67 -7.78 6.31
C TRP A 46 1.93 -8.62 6.51
N ASP A 47 3.00 -8.29 5.80
CA ASP A 47 4.30 -8.93 5.92
C ASP A 47 5.29 -7.97 6.61
N LYS A 48 5.74 -8.33 7.81
CA LYS A 48 6.65 -7.49 8.59
C LYS A 48 8.03 -7.30 7.92
N ASP A 49 8.43 -8.24 7.07
CA ASP A 49 9.73 -8.21 6.42
C ASP A 49 9.67 -7.59 5.02
N GLY A 50 8.48 -7.16 4.58
CA GLY A 50 8.30 -6.52 3.30
C GLY A 50 8.87 -5.10 3.26
N PHE A 51 9.35 -4.67 2.10
CA PHE A 51 9.89 -3.32 1.92
C PHE A 51 8.82 -2.25 1.77
N ILE A 52 7.58 -2.60 1.54
CA ILE A 52 6.41 -1.78 1.27
C ILE A 52 6.50 -1.11 -0.11
N ALA A 53 7.40 -0.17 -0.32
CA ALA A 53 7.61 0.49 -1.62
C ALA A 53 9.08 0.86 -1.80
N ILE A 54 9.57 0.72 -3.02
CA ILE A 54 10.94 1.15 -3.39
C ILE A 54 10.86 1.95 -4.69
N PRO A 55 11.72 2.98 -4.85
CA PRO A 55 11.73 3.76 -6.09
C PRO A 55 12.18 2.92 -7.28
N ALA A 56 11.65 3.24 -8.44
CA ALA A 56 11.93 2.51 -9.67
C ALA A 56 11.98 3.45 -10.87
N GLU A 57 12.42 2.91 -12.00
CA GLU A 57 12.52 3.64 -13.25
C GLU A 57 11.72 2.93 -14.35
N ALA A 58 11.32 3.68 -15.37
CA ALA A 58 10.62 3.09 -16.51
C ALA A 58 11.55 2.17 -17.31
N LYS A 59 11.05 1.00 -17.70
CA LYS A 59 11.81 0.09 -18.59
C LYS A 59 11.99 0.68 -19.98
N ARG A 60 11.00 1.46 -20.45
CA ARG A 60 11.00 2.08 -21.78
C ARG A 60 10.67 3.55 -21.64
N LYS A 61 11.52 4.42 -22.17
CA LYS A 61 11.44 5.87 -21.97
C LYS A 61 10.17 6.53 -22.53
N ASN A 62 9.57 5.98 -23.57
CA ASN A 62 8.45 6.63 -24.27
C ASN A 62 7.11 5.94 -24.03
N LYS A 63 7.02 5.06 -23.05
CA LYS A 63 5.78 4.38 -22.72
C LYS A 63 5.01 5.17 -21.67
N ASN A 64 3.72 5.36 -21.90
CA ASN A 64 2.83 5.95 -20.90
C ASN A 64 2.51 4.90 -19.82
N ILE A 65 3.24 4.95 -18.72
CA ILE A 65 3.12 3.98 -17.63
C ILE A 65 2.09 4.49 -16.61
N LYS A 66 1.10 3.66 -16.33
CA LYS A 66 0.05 3.96 -15.36
C LYS A 66 0.20 3.09 -14.12
N SER A 67 -0.31 3.57 -12.99
CA SER A 67 -0.42 2.77 -11.80
C SER A 67 -1.28 1.53 -12.05
N SER A 68 -0.87 0.41 -11.49
CA SER A 68 -1.63 -0.84 -11.52
C SER A 68 -1.56 -1.47 -10.12
N PHE A 69 -2.72 -1.70 -9.53
CA PHE A 69 -2.82 -2.29 -8.20
C PHE A 69 -3.04 -3.80 -8.24
N LYS A 70 -2.74 -4.42 -9.38
CA LYS A 70 -2.79 -5.87 -9.53
C LYS A 70 -1.42 -6.46 -9.22
N LEU A 71 -1.38 -7.43 -8.32
CA LEU A 71 -0.15 -8.16 -7.99
C LEU A 71 0.26 -9.03 -9.18
N VAL A 72 1.48 -8.80 -9.68
CA VAL A 72 2.07 -9.56 -10.79
C VAL A 72 3.53 -9.88 -10.50
N PRO A 73 4.12 -10.91 -11.14
CA PRO A 73 5.55 -11.14 -11.02
C PRO A 73 6.36 -9.91 -11.46
N TYR A 74 7.52 -9.73 -10.86
CA TYR A 74 8.38 -8.57 -11.11
C TYR A 74 8.64 -8.32 -12.60
N LYS A 75 8.86 -9.38 -13.37
CA LYS A 75 9.16 -9.29 -14.80
C LYS A 75 8.01 -8.71 -15.63
N GLU A 76 6.78 -8.75 -15.11
CA GLU A 76 5.60 -8.22 -15.83
C GLU A 76 5.34 -6.74 -15.55
N LEU A 77 6.10 -6.12 -14.65
CA LEU A 77 5.99 -4.68 -14.41
C LEU A 77 6.57 -3.88 -15.58
N ASP A 78 6.06 -2.68 -15.78
CA ASP A 78 6.59 -1.72 -16.77
C ASP A 78 7.77 -0.91 -16.23
N ILE A 79 8.14 -1.13 -14.98
CA ILE A 79 9.18 -0.39 -14.27
C ILE A 79 10.21 -1.37 -13.72
N ILE A 80 11.40 -0.87 -13.43
CA ILE A 80 12.53 -1.68 -12.98
C ILE A 80 13.24 -0.98 -11.81
N TYR A 81 13.71 -1.78 -10.86
CA TYR A 81 14.54 -1.30 -9.77
C TYR A 81 16.01 -1.22 -10.23
N ASP A 82 16.65 -0.07 -9.99
CA ASP A 82 18.03 0.19 -10.40
C ASP A 82 19.06 -0.21 -9.33
N GLY A 83 18.73 -1.17 -8.50
CA GLY A 83 19.62 -1.67 -7.46
C GLY A 83 19.76 -3.17 -7.54
N ASN A 84 20.52 -3.75 -6.60
CA ASN A 84 20.76 -5.19 -6.54
C ASN A 84 20.59 -5.78 -5.14
N ASN A 85 20.00 -5.02 -4.20
CA ASN A 85 19.84 -5.47 -2.81
C ASN A 85 18.48 -6.10 -2.52
N TYR A 86 17.66 -6.34 -3.55
CA TYR A 86 16.37 -7.02 -3.40
C TYR A 86 16.29 -8.22 -4.33
N ASP A 87 15.67 -9.29 -3.82
CA ASP A 87 15.36 -10.48 -4.60
C ASP A 87 13.85 -10.52 -4.84
N PHE A 88 13.44 -10.25 -6.09
CA PHE A 88 12.03 -10.12 -6.46
C PHE A 88 11.42 -11.49 -6.77
N THR A 89 11.15 -12.27 -5.73
CA THR A 89 10.61 -13.63 -5.85
C THR A 89 9.10 -13.72 -5.64
N ASN A 90 8.45 -12.62 -5.27
CA ASN A 90 7.01 -12.56 -5.02
C ASN A 90 6.28 -11.82 -6.14
N GLU A 91 5.10 -11.31 -5.82
CA GLU A 91 4.31 -10.48 -6.72
C GLU A 91 4.30 -9.04 -6.24
N TYR A 92 4.15 -8.10 -7.17
CA TYR A 92 4.30 -6.68 -6.90
C TYR A 92 3.29 -5.86 -7.68
N ILE A 93 3.06 -4.63 -7.23
CA ILE A 93 2.25 -3.63 -7.94
C ILE A 93 3.16 -2.49 -8.39
N GLN A 94 2.68 -1.69 -9.34
CA GLN A 94 3.41 -0.51 -9.79
C GLN A 94 2.61 0.74 -9.53
N ILE A 95 3.31 1.79 -9.08
CA ILE A 95 2.75 3.10 -8.80
C ILE A 95 3.42 4.11 -9.73
N SER A 96 2.60 4.95 -10.36
CA SER A 96 3.04 6.09 -11.15
C SER A 96 2.44 7.35 -10.54
N LEU A 97 3.29 8.29 -10.16
CA LEU A 97 2.90 9.59 -9.63
C LEU A 97 3.43 10.69 -10.53
N PHE A 98 2.68 11.77 -10.65
CA PHE A 98 3.14 12.98 -11.31
C PHE A 98 3.29 14.07 -10.26
N PRO A 99 4.51 14.28 -9.73
CA PRO A 99 4.73 15.30 -8.70
C PRO A 99 4.42 16.69 -9.25
N SER A 100 3.72 17.51 -8.46
CA SER A 100 3.25 18.83 -8.90
C SER A 100 4.37 19.81 -9.24
N ASN A 101 5.60 19.56 -8.79
CA ASN A 101 6.74 20.44 -8.97
C ASN A 101 7.78 19.90 -9.95
N GLU A 102 7.52 18.78 -10.61
CA GLU A 102 8.47 18.15 -11.52
C GLU A 102 7.80 17.78 -12.84
N GLU A 103 8.59 17.77 -13.91
CA GLU A 103 8.12 17.40 -15.25
C GLU A 103 8.15 15.90 -15.51
N LYS A 104 8.69 15.11 -14.58
CA LYS A 104 8.87 13.67 -14.74
C LYS A 104 7.95 12.90 -13.83
N ASP A 105 7.41 11.80 -14.34
CA ASP A 105 6.70 10.83 -13.52
C ASP A 105 7.66 10.19 -12.52
N GLU A 106 7.14 9.89 -11.35
CA GLU A 106 7.84 9.16 -10.29
C GLU A 106 7.24 7.76 -10.19
N PHE A 107 8.09 6.74 -10.20
CA PHE A 107 7.64 5.34 -10.18
C PHE A 107 8.08 4.63 -8.91
N TRP A 108 7.21 3.74 -8.42
CA TRP A 108 7.47 2.94 -7.23
C TRP A 108 7.00 1.51 -7.46
N ILE A 109 7.79 0.55 -7.00
CA ILE A 109 7.39 -0.85 -6.92
C ILE A 109 6.86 -1.09 -5.53
N GLY A 110 5.63 -1.57 -5.42
CA GLY A 110 5.01 -1.92 -4.16
C GLY A 110 4.93 -3.42 -3.97
N ASP A 111 5.16 -3.88 -2.74
CA ASP A 111 4.98 -5.28 -2.38
C ASP A 111 3.54 -5.54 -1.93
N LYS A 112 3.29 -6.70 -1.34
CA LYS A 112 1.95 -7.06 -0.86
C LYS A 112 1.46 -6.11 0.25
N ASN A 113 2.36 -5.46 0.99
CA ASN A 113 1.97 -4.47 2.00
C ASN A 113 1.38 -3.21 1.36
N LEU A 114 2.02 -2.69 0.32
CA LEU A 114 1.47 -1.55 -0.42
C LEU A 114 0.16 -1.95 -1.10
N TYR A 115 0.08 -3.15 -1.64
CA TYR A 115 -1.17 -3.69 -2.18
C TYR A 115 -2.29 -3.65 -1.13
N ALA A 116 -2.00 -4.07 0.12
CA ALA A 116 -2.99 -4.03 1.19
C ALA A 116 -3.51 -2.61 1.44
N ILE A 117 -2.62 -1.62 1.43
CA ILE A 117 -3.01 -0.21 1.57
C ILE A 117 -3.93 0.21 0.42
N THR A 118 -3.63 -0.20 -0.83
CA THR A 118 -4.48 0.12 -1.97
C THR A 118 -5.83 -0.60 -1.92
N ARG A 119 -5.93 -1.72 -1.21
CA ARG A 119 -7.23 -2.39 -0.99
C ARG A 119 -8.11 -1.60 -0.01
N TYR A 120 -7.49 -0.88 0.92
CA TYR A 120 -8.21 0.02 1.82
C TYR A 120 -8.71 1.26 1.06
N ASN A 121 -7.83 1.88 0.27
CA ASN A 121 -8.17 3.04 -0.57
C ASN A 121 -7.39 2.94 -1.89
N PRO A 122 -8.08 2.69 -3.04
CA PRO A 122 -7.41 2.48 -4.33
C PRO A 122 -6.91 3.79 -4.95
N SER A 123 -5.99 4.45 -4.30
CA SER A 123 -5.39 5.70 -4.74
C SER A 123 -3.87 5.64 -4.58
N SER A 124 -3.14 5.91 -5.68
CA SER A 124 -1.68 5.98 -5.65
C SER A 124 -1.19 7.06 -4.70
N LYS A 125 -1.82 8.22 -4.72
CA LYS A 125 -1.45 9.34 -3.83
C LYS A 125 -1.65 8.97 -2.37
N TYR A 126 -2.79 8.34 -2.04
CA TYR A 126 -3.08 7.90 -0.68
C TYR A 126 -2.05 6.88 -0.20
N ALA A 127 -1.82 5.83 -1.01
CA ALA A 127 -0.91 4.75 -0.63
C ALA A 127 0.50 5.27 -0.39
N MET A 128 1.01 6.12 -1.28
CA MET A 128 2.35 6.69 -1.14
C MET A 128 2.43 7.68 0.01
N SER A 129 1.36 8.45 0.27
CA SER A 129 1.32 9.35 1.43
C SER A 129 1.41 8.57 2.75
N VAL A 130 0.68 7.46 2.86
CA VAL A 130 0.72 6.58 4.04
C VAL A 130 2.13 6.00 4.22
N PHE A 131 2.72 5.48 3.14
CA PHE A 131 4.07 4.92 3.18
C PHE A 131 5.11 5.95 3.60
N LEU A 132 5.12 7.12 2.95
CA LEU A 132 6.11 8.17 3.22
C LEU A 132 5.96 8.72 4.65
N LEU A 133 4.73 8.88 5.13
CA LEU A 133 4.49 9.27 6.52
C LEU A 133 5.04 8.23 7.49
N SER A 134 4.85 6.94 7.21
CA SER A 134 5.37 5.87 8.06
C SER A 134 6.90 5.89 8.11
N GLU A 135 7.56 6.19 7.00
CA GLU A 135 9.03 6.32 6.97
C GLU A 135 9.51 7.51 7.82
N GLU A 136 8.81 8.64 7.76
CA GLU A 136 9.11 9.81 8.60
C GLU A 136 8.98 9.48 10.09
N LEU A 137 7.98 8.69 10.47
CA LEU A 137 7.74 8.34 11.87
C LEU A 137 8.76 7.37 12.45
N LYS A 138 9.52 6.67 11.60
CA LYS A 138 10.59 5.77 12.06
C LYS A 138 11.83 6.52 12.57
N ASN A 139 11.97 7.75 12.21
CA ASN A 139 13.14 8.57 12.60
C ASN A 139 12.82 9.38 13.89
#